data_0e58c780261b197a528bccc44a632487
#
_entry.id   0e58c780261b197a528bccc44a632487
#
_cell.length_a   1.000
_cell.length_b   1.000
_cell.length_c   1.000
_cell.angle_alpha   90.00
_cell.angle_beta   90.00
_cell.angle_gamma   90.00
#
_symmetry.space_group_name_H-M   'P 1'
#
loop_
_entity.id
_entity.type
_entity.pdbx_description
1 polymer ?
#
loop_
_entity_poly.entity_id
_entity_poly.type
_entity_poly.pdbx_seq_one_letter_code
_entity_poly.pdbx_strand_id
1 'polypeptide(L)'
;MKQISEDFAARLAAETTNLCLCWRFERADGEVFGATDHDRPLTFDGVTYAPSAGLESVTFEGTNGLAPGHAAASGSLSLDFFSDAALDAGAWDGARVDVWRVDWLEVAYRVDVWSGRLSQVSRQGQAFSAELVSLKADFERMIGRVYARSCDADLGDARCGVDLGDPALVASGAIAAGCDKSFAMCGARFANRVNFRGFPHMPGADAILAGPAANRTNAGGRRA
;
A
#
# COMPACT_ATOMS: atom_id res chain seq x y z
N MET A 1 -2.06 -23.55 -8.38
CA MET A 1 -0.98 -24.13 -9.18
C MET A 1 -0.93 -23.34 -10.48
N LYS A 2 0.20 -22.76 -10.85
CA LYS A 2 0.32 -21.98 -12.10
C LYS A 2 0.25 -22.94 -13.28
N GLN A 3 -0.55 -22.60 -14.28
CA GLN A 3 -0.65 -23.40 -15.52
C GLN A 3 0.47 -22.94 -16.46
N ILE A 4 1.33 -23.88 -16.84
CA ILE A 4 2.42 -23.68 -17.79
C ILE A 4 2.13 -24.61 -18.97
N SER A 5 2.41 -24.15 -20.20
CA SER A 5 2.29 -25.02 -21.38
C SER A 5 3.31 -26.17 -21.30
N GLU A 6 2.98 -27.31 -21.91
CA GLU A 6 3.88 -28.48 -21.94
C GLU A 6 5.22 -28.12 -22.58
N ASP A 7 5.21 -27.32 -23.64
CA ASP A 7 6.43 -26.86 -24.32
C ASP A 7 7.31 -26.01 -23.41
N PHE A 8 6.72 -25.12 -22.61
CA PHE A 8 7.47 -24.32 -21.66
C PHE A 8 7.99 -25.17 -20.50
N ALA A 9 7.21 -26.13 -20.03
CA ALA A 9 7.65 -27.07 -19.00
C ALA A 9 8.86 -27.90 -19.48
N ALA A 10 8.87 -28.34 -20.74
CA ALA A 10 10.00 -29.03 -21.33
C ALA A 10 11.25 -28.15 -21.40
N ARG A 11 11.11 -26.86 -21.73
CA ARG A 11 12.22 -25.88 -21.74
C ARG A 11 12.75 -25.62 -20.33
N LEU A 12 11.89 -25.58 -19.34
CA LEU A 12 12.28 -25.44 -17.92
C LEU A 12 13.03 -26.64 -17.37
N ALA A 13 12.76 -27.84 -17.90
CA ALA A 13 13.39 -29.08 -17.51
C ALA A 13 14.71 -29.37 -18.27
N ALA A 14 15.06 -28.56 -19.26
CA ALA A 14 16.27 -28.74 -20.03
C ALA A 14 17.52 -28.47 -19.15
N GLU A 15 18.64 -29.13 -19.48
CA GLU A 15 19.93 -28.95 -18.77
C GLU A 15 20.46 -27.51 -18.87
N THR A 16 20.19 -26.84 -19.98
CA THR A 16 20.49 -25.41 -20.18
C THR A 16 19.20 -24.65 -20.44
N THR A 17 18.98 -23.59 -19.69
CA THR A 17 17.79 -22.76 -19.81
C THR A 17 18.13 -21.38 -20.35
N ASN A 18 17.25 -20.86 -21.21
CA ASN A 18 17.35 -19.50 -21.74
C ASN A 18 16.41 -18.55 -21.00
N LEU A 19 16.53 -18.52 -19.68
CA LEU A 19 15.59 -17.79 -18.82
C LEU A 19 16.21 -16.52 -18.26
N CYS A 20 15.43 -15.48 -18.26
CA CYS A 20 15.72 -14.21 -17.60
C CYS A 20 14.53 -13.75 -16.78
N LEU A 21 14.75 -12.77 -15.93
CA LEU A 21 13.71 -12.07 -15.19
C LEU A 21 13.35 -10.75 -15.90
N CYS A 22 12.07 -10.50 -15.99
CA CYS A 22 11.55 -9.24 -16.50
C CYS A 22 10.65 -8.62 -15.43
N TRP A 23 10.87 -7.33 -15.18
CA TRP A 23 10.20 -6.53 -14.15
C TRP A 23 9.39 -5.46 -14.82
N ARG A 24 8.11 -5.40 -14.54
CA ARG A 24 7.21 -4.34 -14.96
C ARG A 24 6.84 -3.52 -13.75
N PHE A 25 7.09 -2.25 -13.85
CA PHE A 25 6.69 -1.25 -12.86
C PHE A 25 5.58 -0.41 -13.44
N GLU A 26 4.49 -0.26 -12.73
CA GLU A 26 3.35 0.56 -13.14
C GLU A 26 3.07 1.58 -12.05
N ARG A 27 3.25 2.85 -12.37
CA ARG A 27 2.99 3.98 -11.48
C ARG A 27 1.50 4.25 -11.36
N ALA A 28 1.12 5.02 -10.33
CA ALA A 28 -0.28 5.41 -10.11
C ALA A 28 -0.87 6.28 -11.24
N ASP A 29 -0.03 7.00 -11.99
CA ASP A 29 -0.42 7.79 -13.16
C ASP A 29 -0.59 6.96 -14.46
N GLY A 30 -0.32 5.65 -14.39
CA GLY A 30 -0.44 4.72 -15.51
C GLY A 30 0.82 4.61 -16.38
N GLU A 31 1.90 5.32 -16.05
CA GLU A 31 3.18 5.11 -16.73
C GLU A 31 3.76 3.73 -16.39
N VAL A 32 4.27 3.06 -17.43
CA VAL A 32 4.80 1.69 -17.31
C VAL A 32 6.26 1.66 -17.73
N PHE A 33 7.07 1.01 -16.92
CA PHE A 33 8.50 0.84 -17.14
C PHE A 33 8.85 -0.64 -17.06
N GLY A 34 9.74 -1.08 -17.96
CA GLY A 34 10.22 -2.45 -18.01
C GLY A 34 11.72 -2.54 -17.78
N ALA A 35 12.15 -3.49 -16.96
CA ALA A 35 13.55 -3.81 -16.74
C ALA A 35 13.79 -5.32 -16.86
N THR A 36 14.97 -5.72 -17.28
CA THR A 36 15.36 -7.13 -17.37
C THR A 36 16.82 -7.34 -16.92
N ASP A 37 17.10 -8.51 -16.39
CA ASP A 37 18.46 -8.97 -16.09
C ASP A 37 19.20 -9.52 -17.32
N HIS A 38 18.51 -9.58 -18.48
CA HIS A 38 19.11 -9.94 -19.76
C HIS A 38 19.95 -8.79 -20.33
N ASP A 39 20.98 -9.10 -21.11
CA ASP A 39 21.90 -8.13 -21.74
C ASP A 39 21.28 -7.36 -22.91
N ARG A 40 20.14 -7.79 -23.42
CA ARG A 40 19.42 -7.17 -24.55
C ARG A 40 18.00 -6.79 -24.16
N PRO A 41 17.46 -5.72 -24.78
CA PRO A 41 16.08 -5.36 -24.53
C PRO A 41 15.13 -6.45 -25.06
N LEU A 42 14.09 -6.74 -24.28
CA LEU A 42 13.01 -7.65 -24.64
C LEU A 42 11.72 -6.86 -24.75
N THR A 43 10.83 -7.24 -25.68
CA THR A 43 9.55 -6.56 -25.86
C THR A 43 8.41 -7.57 -25.88
N PHE A 44 7.47 -7.42 -24.97
CA PHE A 44 6.22 -8.18 -24.95
C PHE A 44 5.12 -7.38 -24.21
N ASP A 45 3.86 -7.69 -24.47
CA ASP A 45 2.69 -7.02 -23.93
C ASP A 45 2.73 -5.47 -24.06
N GLY A 46 3.35 -4.98 -25.15
CA GLY A 46 3.45 -3.55 -25.43
C GLY A 46 4.49 -2.81 -24.58
N VAL A 47 5.27 -3.51 -23.74
CA VAL A 47 6.30 -2.93 -22.89
C VAL A 47 7.67 -3.39 -23.36
N THR A 48 8.62 -2.45 -23.42
CA THR A 48 10.03 -2.75 -23.67
C THR A 48 10.77 -2.85 -22.34
N TYR A 49 11.36 -3.99 -22.10
CA TYR A 49 12.16 -4.29 -20.90
C TYR A 49 13.62 -3.97 -21.22
N ALA A 50 14.11 -2.89 -20.66
CA ALA A 50 15.50 -2.46 -20.85
C ALA A 50 16.46 -3.26 -19.96
N PRO A 51 17.69 -3.58 -20.44
CA PRO A 51 18.73 -4.19 -19.63
C PRO A 51 19.01 -3.33 -18.40
N SER A 52 19.03 -3.94 -17.22
CA SER A 52 19.34 -3.25 -15.98
C SER A 52 20.31 -4.07 -15.15
N ALA A 53 21.53 -3.56 -15.01
CA ALA A 53 22.62 -4.23 -14.32
C ALA A 53 22.45 -4.33 -12.79
N GLY A 54 21.31 -3.97 -12.27
CA GLY A 54 21.12 -3.81 -10.83
C GLY A 54 20.08 -4.71 -10.18
N LEU A 55 19.43 -5.60 -10.93
CA LEU A 55 18.39 -6.49 -10.40
C LEU A 55 18.92 -7.89 -10.03
N GLU A 56 20.20 -7.99 -9.69
CA GLU A 56 20.91 -9.26 -9.55
C GLU A 56 20.53 -10.11 -8.33
N SER A 57 19.89 -9.56 -7.33
CA SER A 57 19.52 -10.35 -6.15
C SER A 57 18.13 -10.03 -5.62
N VAL A 58 17.15 -10.73 -6.16
CA VAL A 58 15.81 -10.70 -5.58
C VAL A 58 15.48 -12.03 -4.98
N THR A 59 15.27 -12.01 -3.69
CA THR A 59 14.79 -13.18 -2.97
C THR A 59 13.28 -13.07 -2.86
N PHE A 60 12.56 -13.96 -3.54
CA PHE A 60 11.12 -14.06 -3.40
C PHE A 60 10.80 -15.02 -2.27
N GLU A 61 10.33 -14.53 -1.15
CA GLU A 61 9.79 -15.37 -0.10
C GLU A 61 8.32 -15.65 -0.37
N GLY A 62 8.04 -16.85 -0.83
CA GLY A 62 6.68 -17.37 -0.96
C GLY A 62 6.18 -17.89 0.39
N THR A 63 5.24 -17.20 1.01
CA THR A 63 4.57 -17.73 2.20
C THR A 63 3.36 -18.56 1.80
N ASN A 64 3.25 -19.77 2.38
CA ASN A 64 2.04 -20.58 2.28
C ASN A 64 0.98 -19.99 3.22
N GLY A 65 -0.19 -19.61 2.67
CA GLY A 65 -1.30 -19.03 3.43
C GLY A 65 -1.56 -17.55 3.10
N LEU A 66 -2.29 -16.86 3.98
CA LEU A 66 -2.70 -15.46 3.81
C LEU A 66 -1.65 -14.46 4.32
N ALA A 67 -0.62 -14.91 5.04
CA ALA A 67 0.44 -14.02 5.48
C ALA A 67 1.15 -13.38 4.27
N PRO A 68 1.38 -12.05 4.26
CA PRO A 68 2.10 -11.39 3.19
C PRO A 68 3.53 -11.92 3.14
N GLY A 69 3.95 -12.33 1.95
CA GLY A 69 5.36 -12.57 1.68
C GLY A 69 6.05 -11.23 1.45
N HIS A 70 7.17 -11.04 2.09
CA HIS A 70 8.06 -9.93 1.79
C HIS A 70 9.01 -10.37 0.69
N ALA A 71 9.17 -9.54 -0.34
CA ALA A 71 10.27 -9.68 -1.27
C ALA A 71 11.15 -8.44 -1.09
N ALA A 72 12.41 -8.65 -0.80
CA ALA A 72 13.39 -7.58 -0.83
C ALA A 72 14.10 -7.62 -2.17
N ALA A 73 13.92 -6.60 -2.97
CA ALA A 73 14.74 -6.34 -4.13
C ALA A 73 15.85 -5.39 -3.70
N SER A 74 17.03 -5.90 -3.46
CA SER A 74 18.22 -5.07 -3.31
C SER A 74 19.03 -5.13 -4.60
N GLY A 75 19.23 -4.01 -5.21
CA GLY A 75 20.01 -3.89 -6.41
C GLY A 75 20.41 -2.44 -6.65
N SER A 76 21.50 -2.25 -7.33
CA SER A 76 21.82 -0.97 -7.95
C SER A 76 20.95 -0.90 -9.21
N LEU A 77 19.79 -0.34 -9.10
CA LEU A 77 19.05 0.08 -10.26
C LEU A 77 19.85 1.21 -10.92
N SER A 78 20.54 0.97 -12.00
CA SER A 78 21.10 2.03 -12.82
C SER A 78 19.91 2.63 -13.59
N LEU A 79 19.49 3.79 -13.17
CA LEU A 79 18.09 4.18 -13.15
C LEU A 79 17.86 5.37 -14.01
N ASP A 80 17.71 5.15 -15.26
CA ASP A 80 17.19 6.19 -16.12
C ASP A 80 15.72 6.55 -15.79
N PHE A 81 14.97 5.67 -15.11
CA PHE A 81 13.56 5.88 -14.81
C PHE A 81 13.21 6.20 -13.34
N PHE A 82 14.09 5.91 -12.37
CA PHE A 82 13.91 6.37 -10.97
C PHE A 82 14.64 7.70 -10.75
N SER A 83 14.17 8.78 -11.34
CA SER A 83 14.76 10.09 -11.11
C SER A 83 14.53 10.56 -9.66
N ASP A 84 15.50 11.30 -9.10
CA ASP A 84 15.38 11.88 -7.76
C ASP A 84 14.10 12.71 -7.63
N ALA A 85 13.78 13.50 -8.64
CA ALA A 85 12.57 14.31 -8.65
C ALA A 85 11.27 13.48 -8.59
N ALA A 86 11.23 12.30 -9.24
CA ALA A 86 10.08 11.43 -9.20
C ALA A 86 9.95 10.69 -7.86
N LEU A 87 11.09 10.38 -7.20
CA LEU A 87 11.09 9.80 -5.86
C LEU A 87 10.65 10.82 -4.81
N ASP A 88 11.20 12.03 -4.87
CA ASP A 88 10.84 13.13 -3.95
C ASP A 88 9.37 13.54 -4.09
N ALA A 89 8.83 13.43 -5.29
CA ALA A 89 7.41 13.68 -5.57
C ALA A 89 6.48 12.52 -5.14
N GLY A 90 7.02 11.39 -4.65
CA GLY A 90 6.23 10.21 -4.29
C GLY A 90 5.59 9.50 -5.48
N ALA A 91 6.08 9.72 -6.71
CA ALA A 91 5.49 9.17 -7.93
C ALA A 91 5.54 7.63 -7.97
N TRP A 92 6.43 7.03 -7.19
CA TRP A 92 6.63 5.59 -7.08
C TRP A 92 5.92 4.94 -5.88
N ASP A 93 5.27 5.75 -5.04
CA ASP A 93 4.61 5.24 -3.84
C ASP A 93 3.48 4.28 -4.20
N GLY A 94 3.59 3.05 -3.72
CA GLY A 94 2.62 2.01 -4.00
C GLY A 94 2.58 1.54 -5.46
N ALA A 95 3.57 1.87 -6.28
CA ALA A 95 3.67 1.43 -7.66
C ALA A 95 3.56 -0.09 -7.75
N ARG A 96 2.78 -0.59 -8.70
CA ARG A 96 2.63 -2.03 -8.93
C ARG A 96 3.90 -2.59 -9.56
N VAL A 97 4.29 -3.77 -9.10
CA VAL A 97 5.44 -4.50 -9.63
C VAL A 97 5.00 -5.90 -9.96
N ASP A 98 5.18 -6.29 -11.22
CA ASP A 98 4.96 -7.65 -11.69
C ASP A 98 6.28 -8.21 -12.22
N VAL A 99 6.59 -9.46 -11.87
CA VAL A 99 7.85 -10.11 -12.23
C VAL A 99 7.57 -11.40 -12.98
N TRP A 100 8.16 -11.52 -14.14
CA TRP A 100 8.06 -12.72 -14.97
C TRP A 100 9.40 -13.39 -15.14
N ARG A 101 9.36 -14.70 -15.24
CA ARG A 101 10.44 -15.51 -15.82
C ARG A 101 10.11 -15.75 -17.27
N VAL A 102 10.99 -15.32 -18.15
CA VAL A 102 10.78 -15.26 -19.60
C VAL A 102 11.88 -16.04 -20.29
N ASP A 103 11.55 -16.81 -21.32
CA ASP A 103 12.52 -17.35 -22.26
C ASP A 103 12.93 -16.20 -23.21
N TRP A 104 14.19 -15.76 -23.12
CA TRP A 104 14.68 -14.61 -23.89
C TRP A 104 14.82 -14.90 -25.39
N LEU A 105 14.84 -16.17 -25.82
CA LEU A 105 14.78 -16.54 -27.23
C LEU A 105 13.36 -16.45 -27.79
N GLU A 106 12.36 -16.77 -26.98
CA GLU A 106 10.96 -16.76 -27.39
C GLU A 106 10.07 -16.25 -26.24
N VAL A 107 9.87 -14.93 -26.21
CA VAL A 107 9.19 -14.21 -25.12
C VAL A 107 7.72 -14.61 -24.93
N ALA A 108 7.15 -15.41 -25.85
CA ALA A 108 5.84 -16.02 -25.66
C ALA A 108 5.82 -17.00 -24.48
N TYR A 109 6.96 -17.67 -24.23
CA TYR A 109 7.14 -18.56 -23.10
C TYR A 109 7.56 -17.77 -21.88
N ARG A 110 6.56 -17.39 -21.07
CA ARG A 110 6.77 -16.66 -19.83
C ARG A 110 5.83 -17.14 -18.74
N VAL A 111 6.23 -16.98 -17.49
CA VAL A 111 5.42 -17.26 -16.32
C VAL A 111 5.57 -16.14 -15.31
N ASP A 112 4.45 -15.70 -14.77
CA ASP A 112 4.43 -14.78 -13.64
C ASP A 112 5.06 -15.47 -12.41
N VAL A 113 6.10 -14.86 -11.86
CA VAL A 113 6.79 -15.34 -10.66
C VAL A 113 6.22 -14.69 -9.43
N TRP A 114 6.04 -13.37 -9.49
CA TRP A 114 5.64 -12.59 -8.34
C TRP A 114 4.92 -11.30 -8.75
N SER A 115 3.97 -10.87 -7.92
CA SER A 115 3.26 -9.60 -8.08
C SER A 115 3.08 -8.93 -6.74
N GLY A 116 3.27 -7.62 -6.70
CA GLY A 116 3.13 -6.82 -5.49
C GLY A 116 3.20 -5.32 -5.73
N ARG A 117 3.60 -4.60 -4.70
CA ARG A 117 3.75 -3.15 -4.72
C ARG A 117 5.09 -2.73 -4.13
N LEU A 118 5.60 -1.59 -4.58
CA LEU A 118 6.67 -0.87 -3.92
C LEU A 118 6.16 -0.33 -2.58
N SER A 119 6.80 -0.73 -1.48
CA SER A 119 6.48 -0.27 -0.12
C SER A 119 7.37 0.89 0.28
N GLN A 120 8.67 0.71 0.15
CA GLN A 120 9.64 1.73 0.49
C GLN A 120 10.79 1.71 -0.50
N VAL A 121 11.22 2.88 -0.92
CA VAL A 121 12.45 3.06 -1.69
C VAL A 121 13.42 3.85 -0.84
N SER A 122 14.59 3.29 -0.58
CA SER A 122 15.67 3.97 0.14
C SER A 122 16.89 4.12 -0.76
N ARG A 123 17.54 5.28 -0.67
CA ARG A 123 18.73 5.60 -1.45
C ARG A 123 19.96 5.63 -0.57
N GLN A 124 21.04 5.00 -1.04
CA GLN A 124 22.37 5.09 -0.44
C GLN A 124 23.40 5.43 -1.53
N GLY A 125 23.69 6.71 -1.70
CA GLY A 125 24.58 7.17 -2.77
C GLY A 125 23.97 6.96 -4.17
N GLN A 126 24.60 6.12 -4.98
CA GLN A 126 24.08 5.74 -6.31
C GLN A 126 23.33 4.39 -6.30
N ALA A 127 23.16 3.80 -5.14
CA ALA A 127 22.42 2.55 -4.98
C ALA A 127 21.04 2.83 -4.40
N PHE A 128 20.04 2.07 -4.85
CA PHE A 128 18.69 2.07 -4.30
C PHE A 128 18.39 0.72 -3.68
N SER A 129 17.62 0.73 -2.64
CA SER A 129 17.00 -0.44 -2.08
C SER A 129 15.49 -0.24 -2.13
N ALA A 130 14.80 -1.13 -2.80
CA ALA A 130 13.37 -1.13 -2.89
C ALA A 130 12.80 -2.31 -2.11
N GLU A 131 11.94 -2.01 -1.15
CA GLU A 131 11.18 -3.02 -0.44
C GLU A 131 9.88 -3.29 -1.20
N LEU A 132 9.64 -4.56 -1.50
CA LEU A 132 8.49 -5.03 -2.23
C LEU A 132 7.55 -5.79 -1.28
N VAL A 133 6.29 -5.44 -1.30
CA VAL A 133 5.26 -6.09 -0.49
C VAL A 133 4.28 -6.80 -1.41
N SER A 134 4.02 -8.07 -1.12
CA SER A 134 3.05 -8.87 -1.88
C SER A 134 1.65 -8.24 -1.82
N LEU A 135 0.84 -8.43 -2.86
CA LEU A 135 -0.58 -8.03 -2.87
C LEU A 135 -1.38 -8.63 -1.71
N LYS A 136 -0.89 -9.68 -1.07
CA LYS A 136 -1.50 -10.24 0.15
C LYS A 136 -1.49 -9.26 1.32
N ALA A 137 -0.58 -8.27 1.35
CA ALA A 137 -0.56 -7.24 2.38
C ALA A 137 -1.84 -6.38 2.38
N ASP A 138 -2.51 -6.27 1.25
CA ASP A 138 -3.79 -5.59 1.18
C ASP A 138 -4.87 -6.30 2.02
N PHE A 139 -4.72 -7.62 2.27
CA PHE A 139 -5.61 -8.41 3.13
C PHE A 139 -5.32 -8.23 4.63
N GLU A 140 -4.13 -7.77 5.01
CA GLU A 140 -3.81 -7.43 6.41
C GLU A 140 -4.35 -6.07 6.82
N ARG A 141 -4.86 -5.31 5.86
CA ARG A 141 -5.44 -4.01 6.16
C ARG A 141 -6.64 -4.19 7.08
N MET A 142 -6.55 -3.58 8.24
CA MET A 142 -7.64 -3.61 9.21
C MET A 142 -8.86 -2.91 8.62
N ILE A 143 -9.91 -3.69 8.35
CA ILE A 143 -11.18 -3.18 7.84
C ILE A 143 -12.12 -3.04 9.02
N GLY A 144 -12.71 -1.87 9.18
CA GLY A 144 -13.70 -1.65 10.20
C GLY A 144 -13.57 -0.28 10.84
N ARG A 145 -14.45 -0.04 11.82
CA ARG A 145 -14.50 1.19 12.55
C ARG A 145 -13.99 0.98 13.97
N VAL A 146 -13.04 1.80 14.40
CA VAL A 146 -12.58 1.80 15.79
C VAL A 146 -13.54 2.66 16.62
N TYR A 147 -14.04 2.10 17.70
CA TYR A 147 -14.82 2.85 18.68
C TYR A 147 -13.86 3.69 19.53
N ALA A 148 -13.79 4.98 19.25
CA ALA A 148 -12.95 5.95 19.94
C ALA A 148 -13.76 7.17 20.38
N ARG A 149 -13.23 7.94 21.35
CA ARG A 149 -13.85 9.21 21.75
C ARG A 149 -13.78 10.26 20.66
N SER A 150 -12.75 10.21 19.81
CA SER A 150 -12.56 11.10 18.67
C SER A 150 -13.44 10.73 17.50
N CYS A 151 -13.76 11.71 16.67
CA CYS A 151 -14.45 11.53 15.41
C CYS A 151 -13.60 10.81 14.40
N ASP A 152 -14.14 9.84 13.68
CA ASP A 152 -13.46 9.11 12.60
C ASP A 152 -13.75 9.65 11.19
N ALA A 153 -14.61 10.67 11.08
CA ALA A 153 -14.88 11.37 9.83
C ALA A 153 -13.80 12.41 9.55
N ASP A 154 -13.53 12.67 8.27
CA ASP A 154 -12.68 13.77 7.87
C ASP A 154 -13.50 15.04 7.67
N LEU A 155 -12.89 16.21 7.96
CA LEU A 155 -13.58 17.48 7.85
C LEU A 155 -14.06 17.71 6.40
N GLY A 156 -15.36 17.87 6.24
CA GLY A 156 -15.99 18.07 4.93
C GLY A 156 -16.32 16.80 4.15
N ASP A 157 -16.02 15.59 4.70
CA ASP A 157 -16.47 14.35 4.05
C ASP A 157 -17.99 14.17 4.15
N ALA A 158 -18.54 13.22 3.40
CA ALA A 158 -19.99 12.95 3.36
C ALA A 158 -20.57 12.55 4.73
N ARG A 159 -19.74 12.05 5.66
CA ARG A 159 -20.14 11.67 7.02
C ARG A 159 -20.09 12.85 7.97
N CYS A 160 -19.16 13.78 7.77
CA CYS A 160 -19.03 15.02 8.52
C CYS A 160 -20.12 16.02 8.11
N GLY A 161 -20.33 16.19 6.81
CA GLY A 161 -21.36 17.08 6.27
C GLY A 161 -21.13 18.58 6.50
N VAL A 162 -19.93 18.98 6.94
CA VAL A 162 -19.55 20.41 7.01
C VAL A 162 -19.23 20.89 5.61
N ASP A 163 -19.88 21.98 5.19
CA ASP A 163 -19.57 22.62 3.92
C ASP A 163 -18.29 23.47 4.07
N LEU A 164 -17.22 23.05 3.39
CA LEU A 164 -15.94 23.76 3.38
C LEU A 164 -16.00 25.10 2.62
N GLY A 165 -17.04 25.31 1.80
CA GLY A 165 -17.31 26.55 1.09
C GLY A 165 -18.23 27.51 1.84
N ASP A 166 -18.72 27.18 3.03
CA ASP A 166 -19.59 28.05 3.81
C ASP A 166 -18.89 29.39 4.12
N PRO A 167 -19.42 30.53 3.61
CA PRO A 167 -18.78 31.84 3.80
C PRO A 167 -18.58 32.24 5.26
N ALA A 168 -19.47 31.82 6.16
CA ALA A 168 -19.37 32.12 7.58
C ALA A 168 -18.23 31.35 8.25
N LEU A 169 -18.06 30.08 7.90
CA LEU A 169 -16.97 29.23 8.40
C LEU A 169 -15.61 29.66 7.82
N VAL A 170 -15.59 30.06 6.56
CA VAL A 170 -14.38 30.59 5.92
C VAL A 170 -13.98 31.92 6.54
N ALA A 171 -14.91 32.86 6.70
CA ALA A 171 -14.66 34.20 7.27
C ALA A 171 -14.22 34.14 8.74
N SER A 172 -14.73 33.16 9.52
CA SER A 172 -14.29 32.94 10.90
C SER A 172 -12.93 32.26 11.03
N GLY A 173 -12.34 31.79 9.93
CA GLY A 173 -11.10 31.00 9.94
C GLY A 173 -11.28 29.57 10.46
N ALA A 174 -12.52 29.12 10.68
CA ALA A 174 -12.81 27.79 11.23
C ALA A 174 -12.28 26.65 10.34
N ILE A 175 -12.41 26.81 9.02
CA ILE A 175 -11.93 25.84 8.04
C ILE A 175 -10.38 25.79 8.05
N ALA A 176 -9.71 26.94 8.01
CA ALA A 176 -8.26 27.04 8.02
C ALA A 176 -7.63 26.49 9.30
N ALA A 177 -8.31 26.66 10.44
CA ALA A 177 -7.88 26.11 11.74
C ALA A 177 -8.07 24.58 11.84
N GLY A 178 -8.81 23.97 10.92
CA GLY A 178 -9.03 22.53 10.86
C GLY A 178 -9.90 21.98 12.00
N CYS A 179 -9.99 20.65 12.06
CA CYS A 179 -10.79 19.92 13.04
C CYS A 179 -9.88 19.01 13.90
N ASP A 180 -9.92 19.15 15.23
CA ASP A 180 -9.20 18.30 16.18
C ASP A 180 -9.89 16.97 16.47
N LYS A 181 -11.02 16.72 15.79
CA LYS A 181 -11.84 15.52 15.93
C LYS A 181 -12.47 15.34 17.34
N SER A 182 -12.48 16.39 18.18
CA SER A 182 -13.14 16.35 19.50
C SER A 182 -14.63 16.76 19.40
N PHE A 183 -15.45 16.19 20.28
CA PHE A 183 -16.88 16.52 20.36
C PHE A 183 -17.14 17.99 20.75
N ALA A 184 -16.32 18.51 21.65
CA ALA A 184 -16.40 19.88 22.11
C ALA A 184 -16.12 20.86 20.95
N MET A 185 -15.03 20.66 20.22
CA MET A 185 -14.64 21.51 19.10
C MET A 185 -15.61 21.40 17.92
N CYS A 186 -16.10 20.19 17.63
CA CYS A 186 -17.11 19.99 16.59
C CYS A 186 -18.37 20.85 16.84
N GLY A 187 -18.81 20.95 18.12
CA GLY A 187 -19.91 21.83 18.49
C GLY A 187 -19.56 23.30 18.51
N ALA A 188 -18.42 23.68 19.05
CA ALA A 188 -18.03 25.07 19.24
C ALA A 188 -17.66 25.77 17.92
N ARG A 189 -16.94 25.06 17.02
CA ARG A 189 -16.41 25.63 15.78
C ARG A 189 -17.35 25.46 14.60
N PHE A 190 -17.99 24.29 14.49
CA PHE A 190 -18.77 23.92 13.31
C PHE A 190 -20.27 23.76 13.59
N ALA A 191 -20.72 23.87 14.84
CA ALA A 191 -22.11 23.61 15.29
C ALA A 191 -22.64 22.24 14.77
N ASN A 192 -21.77 21.25 14.57
CA ASN A 192 -22.05 20.02 13.81
C ASN A 192 -22.05 18.76 14.68
N ARG A 193 -22.42 18.85 15.95
CA ARG A 193 -22.47 17.69 16.87
C ARG A 193 -23.37 16.56 16.39
N VAL A 194 -24.37 16.86 15.58
CA VAL A 194 -25.32 15.87 15.04
C VAL A 194 -24.61 14.86 14.15
N ASN A 195 -23.63 15.30 13.38
CA ASN A 195 -22.83 14.45 12.49
C ASN A 195 -21.54 13.94 13.14
N PHE A 196 -21.35 14.17 14.43
CA PHE A 196 -20.18 13.67 15.13
C PHE A 196 -20.15 12.13 15.13
N ARG A 197 -19.04 11.55 14.68
CA ARG A 197 -18.88 10.11 14.47
C ARG A 197 -18.02 9.41 15.52
N GLY A 198 -17.69 10.07 16.60
CA GLY A 198 -17.03 9.49 17.76
C GLY A 198 -18.00 9.12 18.88
N PHE A 199 -17.46 8.58 19.96
CA PHE A 199 -18.19 8.19 21.17
C PHE A 199 -17.67 9.00 22.38
N PRO A 200 -18.04 10.29 22.50
CA PRO A 200 -17.43 11.22 23.47
C PRO A 200 -17.59 10.79 24.93
N HIS A 201 -18.65 10.03 25.24
CA HIS A 201 -18.96 9.55 26.59
C HIS A 201 -18.47 8.11 26.85
N MET A 202 -17.68 7.55 25.95
CA MET A 202 -17.11 6.20 26.16
C MET A 202 -16.19 6.19 27.38
N PRO A 203 -16.35 5.19 28.29
CA PRO A 203 -15.44 5.05 29.45
C PRO A 203 -13.99 4.94 28.99
N GLY A 204 -13.07 5.50 29.75
CA GLY A 204 -11.64 5.35 29.52
C GLY A 204 -11.12 3.98 29.99
N ALA A 205 -9.87 3.67 29.66
CA ALA A 205 -9.22 2.45 30.09
C ALA A 205 -9.17 2.31 31.62
N ASP A 206 -9.07 3.42 32.35
CA ASP A 206 -9.18 3.52 33.78
C ASP A 206 -10.49 2.97 34.37
N ALA A 207 -11.61 3.23 33.70
CA ALA A 207 -12.90 2.70 34.11
C ALA A 207 -13.03 1.17 33.89
N ILE A 208 -12.34 0.66 32.88
CA ILE A 208 -12.29 -0.78 32.58
C ILE A 208 -11.37 -1.50 33.59
N LEU A 209 -10.24 -0.91 33.90
CA LEU A 209 -9.24 -1.46 34.83
C LEU A 209 -9.70 -1.42 36.28
N ALA A 210 -10.54 -0.44 36.65
CA ALA A 210 -11.06 -0.32 38.01
C ALA A 210 -12.00 -1.48 38.41
N GLY A 211 -12.49 -2.24 37.45
CA GLY A 211 -13.41 -3.36 37.70
C GLY A 211 -14.75 -2.94 38.33
N PRO A 212 -15.63 -3.86 38.67
CA PRO A 212 -16.84 -3.58 39.39
C PRO A 212 -16.51 -3.23 40.86
N ALA A 213 -16.74 -1.99 41.26
CA ALA A 213 -16.65 -1.62 42.66
C ALA A 213 -17.77 -2.32 43.47
N ALA A 214 -17.49 -2.75 44.71
CA ALA A 214 -18.39 -3.54 45.52
C ALA A 214 -19.80 -2.98 45.73
N ASN A 215 -20.00 -1.67 45.45
CA ASN A 215 -21.25 -0.95 45.56
C ASN A 215 -21.71 -0.29 44.20
N ARG A 216 -21.05 -0.60 43.10
CA ARG A 216 -21.47 -0.22 41.75
C ARG A 216 -21.76 -1.45 40.93
N THR A 217 -23.01 -1.73 40.66
CA THR A 217 -23.41 -2.78 39.76
C THR A 217 -23.11 -2.32 38.31
N ASN A 218 -21.96 -2.68 37.78
CA ASN A 218 -21.62 -2.56 36.37
C ASN A 218 -22.22 -3.71 35.52
N ALA A 219 -22.92 -4.64 36.14
CA ALA A 219 -23.70 -5.66 35.45
C ALA A 219 -24.97 -5.00 34.94
N GLY A 220 -25.13 -4.90 33.61
CA GLY A 220 -26.26 -4.40 32.85
C GLY A 220 -27.54 -4.14 33.65
N GLY A 221 -27.56 -3.04 34.36
CA GLY A 221 -28.51 -2.81 35.42
C GLY A 221 -29.90 -2.74 34.86
N ARG A 222 -30.78 -3.60 35.35
CA ARG A 222 -32.20 -3.35 35.39
C ARG A 222 -32.38 -1.93 35.96
N ARG A 223 -32.76 -1.02 35.11
CA ARG A 223 -33.42 0.21 35.57
C ARG A 223 -34.81 -0.24 36.05
N ALA A 224 -35.01 -0.12 37.34
CA ALA A 224 -36.37 -0.14 37.91
C ALA A 224 -37.12 1.09 37.42
#